data_5755782a2cbf97292d73d80fd15399fa
#
_entry.id   5755782a2cbf97292d73d80fd15399fa
#
_cell.length_a   1.000
_cell.length_b   1.000
_cell.length_c   1.000
_cell.angle_alpha   90.00
_cell.angle_beta   90.00
_cell.angle_gamma   90.00
#
_symmetry.space_group_name_H-M   'P 1'
#
loop_
_entity.id
_entity.type
_entity.pdbx_description
1 polymer ?
#
loop_
_entity_poly.entity_id
_entity_poly.type
_entity_poly.pdbx_seq_one_letter_code
_entity_poly.pdbx_strand_id
1 'polypeptide(L)'
;MKILSIITQKPSSTGSGIYLTEILKSYQHLGEEQAVICGLTKEDKLPDIPSVDFFPVYYESEELPYPVLGMSDEMPYKSTRYKDLTRKMLVQFERAFSKKLEEVLARFSPDLILCHHLYLLTALVREKCPHIPVFAFCHNTDLRQMEKHDLEKERIIRNIQKLDKIFTPKEAQRQEVLRLYGVNPEKVVNIGIGYNSELLGLPTGDVVSPRGIPRRREIRTASGEIFTKEEAQDLLFAGKLGEKKGVFSLLRSLEALSQKGRKNFRLFMIGDNGNQEEKEAVYALAKTCSYPIYFLGRLDYADLVPWYEFSDCFLLPSFFDAVPMTVIESLACGNKVVLTALEGLEEFFSENLPTAPIYFVELPPRKNADEILEEALPIFEERLEKQIALCMDSEYSKMISMGNLSWDGIAEKVLSYLDFL
;
A
#
# COMPACT_ATOMS: atom_id res chain seq x y z
N MET A 1 14.46 -13.28 -18.96
CA MET A 1 13.17 -13.55 -19.65
C MET A 1 12.48 -12.26 -20.02
N LYS A 2 11.35 -12.34 -20.74
CA LYS A 2 10.56 -11.17 -21.16
C LYS A 2 9.26 -11.12 -20.38
N ILE A 3 9.08 -10.08 -19.55
CA ILE A 3 7.93 -9.92 -18.66
C ILE A 3 7.07 -8.75 -19.13
N LEU A 4 5.78 -9.01 -19.38
CA LEU A 4 4.79 -7.97 -19.70
C LEU A 4 3.91 -7.71 -18.49
N SER A 5 4.06 -6.56 -17.85
CA SER A 5 3.18 -6.12 -16.77
C SER A 5 2.00 -5.29 -17.29
N ILE A 6 0.80 -5.52 -16.76
CA ILE A 6 -0.43 -4.86 -17.25
C ILE A 6 -1.25 -4.31 -16.09
N ILE A 7 -1.60 -3.02 -16.17
CA ILE A 7 -2.46 -2.33 -15.21
C ILE A 7 -3.44 -1.37 -15.94
N THR A 8 -4.68 -1.31 -15.48
CA THR A 8 -5.70 -0.44 -16.08
C THR A 8 -5.44 1.04 -15.82
N GLN A 9 -4.84 1.36 -14.68
CA GLN A 9 -4.73 2.70 -14.11
C GLN A 9 -3.28 3.21 -14.16
N LYS A 10 -3.08 4.43 -13.61
CA LYS A 10 -1.77 5.10 -13.58
C LYS A 10 -0.75 4.30 -12.77
N PRO A 11 0.46 4.11 -13.29
CA PRO A 11 1.46 3.18 -12.73
C PRO A 11 2.19 3.70 -11.48
N SER A 12 1.88 4.81 -10.88
CA SER A 12 2.61 5.34 -9.71
C SER A 12 1.75 6.12 -8.73
N SER A 13 0.45 6.25 -9.03
CA SER A 13 -0.41 7.19 -8.29
C SER A 13 -1.24 6.53 -7.17
N THR A 14 -1.18 5.21 -7.03
CA THR A 14 -1.99 4.42 -6.08
C THR A 14 -1.12 3.34 -5.44
N GLY A 15 -1.62 2.67 -4.39
CA GLY A 15 -0.91 1.55 -3.77
C GLY A 15 -0.56 0.44 -4.77
N SER A 16 -1.48 0.07 -5.67
CA SER A 16 -1.20 -0.91 -6.74
C SER A 16 -0.25 -0.37 -7.81
N GLY A 17 -0.26 0.95 -8.08
CA GLY A 17 0.71 1.59 -8.97
C GLY A 17 2.11 1.60 -8.37
N ILE A 18 2.23 1.89 -7.07
CA ILE A 18 3.51 1.81 -6.33
C ILE A 18 4.01 0.35 -6.32
N TYR A 19 3.13 -0.61 -6.03
CA TYR A 19 3.47 -2.03 -6.12
C TYR A 19 4.04 -2.38 -7.50
N LEU A 20 3.38 -1.96 -8.58
CA LEU A 20 3.88 -2.17 -9.94
C LEU A 20 5.28 -1.56 -10.12
N THR A 21 5.49 -0.30 -9.75
CA THR A 21 6.80 0.36 -9.96
C THR A 21 7.91 -0.30 -9.16
N GLU A 22 7.66 -0.73 -7.94
CA GLU A 22 8.68 -1.40 -7.13
C GLU A 22 9.02 -2.79 -7.67
N ILE A 23 8.01 -3.57 -8.11
CA ILE A 23 8.29 -4.89 -8.71
C ILE A 23 9.03 -4.78 -10.05
N LEU A 24 8.75 -3.71 -10.84
CA LEU A 24 9.49 -3.44 -12.08
C LEU A 24 10.97 -3.16 -11.82
N LYS A 25 11.31 -2.38 -10.78
CA LYS A 25 12.69 -2.13 -10.36
C LYS A 25 13.39 -3.43 -9.96
N SER A 26 12.71 -4.27 -9.21
CA SER A 26 13.27 -5.58 -8.80
C SER A 26 13.52 -6.49 -9.98
N TYR A 27 12.62 -6.57 -10.96
CA TYR A 27 12.90 -7.33 -12.19
C TYR A 27 14.04 -6.72 -13.01
N GLN A 28 14.24 -5.40 -12.95
CA GLN A 28 15.41 -4.75 -13.56
C GLN A 28 16.71 -5.19 -12.86
N HIS A 29 16.73 -5.25 -11.50
CA HIS A 29 17.88 -5.78 -10.74
C HIS A 29 18.18 -7.24 -11.09
N LEU A 30 17.16 -8.03 -11.33
CA LEU A 30 17.28 -9.43 -11.78
C LEU A 30 17.71 -9.58 -13.25
N GLY A 31 17.81 -8.47 -14.00
CA GLY A 31 18.24 -8.46 -15.40
C GLY A 31 17.15 -8.89 -16.38
N GLU A 32 15.87 -8.79 -16.00
CA GLU A 32 14.76 -9.18 -16.85
C GLU A 32 14.40 -8.09 -17.87
N GLU A 33 14.05 -8.49 -19.10
CA GLU A 33 13.50 -7.58 -20.10
C GLU A 33 12.03 -7.28 -19.78
N GLN A 34 11.63 -6.01 -19.83
CA GLN A 34 10.32 -5.61 -19.34
C GLN A 34 9.55 -4.70 -20.29
N ALA A 35 8.25 -4.97 -20.41
CA ALA A 35 7.28 -4.08 -21.05
C ALA A 35 6.08 -3.85 -20.11
N VAL A 36 5.45 -2.68 -20.22
CA VAL A 36 4.30 -2.30 -19.41
C VAL A 36 3.18 -1.73 -20.23
N ILE A 37 1.97 -2.29 -20.13
CA ILE A 37 0.73 -1.64 -20.59
C ILE A 37 0.06 -0.99 -19.41
N CYS A 38 -0.19 0.34 -19.46
CA CYS A 38 -0.85 1.08 -18.38
C CYS A 38 -1.80 2.15 -18.93
N GLY A 39 -2.80 2.51 -18.11
CA GLY A 39 -3.74 3.58 -18.42
C GLY A 39 -3.19 4.95 -17.98
N LEU A 40 -3.18 5.93 -18.88
CA LEU A 40 -2.70 7.29 -18.64
C LEU A 40 -3.58 8.31 -19.34
N THR A 41 -3.44 9.59 -18.97
CA THR A 41 -3.80 10.73 -19.82
C THR A 41 -2.55 11.25 -20.53
N LYS A 42 -2.71 12.13 -21.53
CA LYS A 42 -1.56 12.72 -22.22
C LYS A 42 -0.72 13.66 -21.35
N GLU A 43 -1.28 14.11 -20.24
CA GLU A 43 -0.65 15.03 -19.29
C GLU A 43 0.18 14.29 -18.22
N ASP A 44 -0.07 13.00 -18.06
CA ASP A 44 0.64 12.19 -17.08
C ASP A 44 2.07 11.87 -17.53
N LYS A 45 2.98 11.82 -16.56
CA LYS A 45 4.35 11.36 -16.78
C LYS A 45 4.46 9.86 -16.50
N LEU A 46 5.21 9.17 -17.32
CA LEU A 46 5.61 7.78 -17.06
C LEU A 46 6.64 7.75 -15.91
N PRO A 47 6.67 6.65 -15.13
CA PRO A 47 7.77 6.41 -14.21
C PRO A 47 9.11 6.38 -14.94
N ASP A 48 10.12 6.99 -14.36
CA ASP A 48 11.49 6.92 -14.87
C ASP A 48 12.16 5.63 -14.35
N ILE A 49 11.95 4.53 -15.07
CA ILE A 49 12.57 3.24 -14.80
C ILE A 49 13.34 2.85 -16.05
N PRO A 50 14.69 2.95 -16.04
CA PRO A 50 15.53 2.62 -17.18
C PRO A 50 15.25 1.19 -17.67
N SER A 51 15.37 0.98 -18.97
CA SER A 51 15.20 -0.34 -19.62
C SER A 51 13.81 -0.98 -19.52
N VAL A 52 12.77 -0.21 -19.16
CA VAL A 52 11.37 -0.66 -19.21
C VAL A 52 10.63 0.04 -20.34
N ASP A 53 10.07 -0.74 -21.26
CA ASP A 53 9.28 -0.23 -22.39
C ASP A 53 7.83 0.00 -21.97
N PHE A 54 7.40 1.26 -21.91
CA PHE A 54 6.02 1.62 -21.57
C PHE A 54 5.15 1.79 -22.83
N PHE A 55 4.00 1.13 -22.82
CA PHE A 55 2.96 1.15 -23.87
C PHE A 55 1.65 1.72 -23.30
N PRO A 56 1.50 3.04 -23.20
CA PRO A 56 0.33 3.63 -22.58
C PRO A 56 -0.93 3.47 -23.44
N VAL A 57 -2.06 3.23 -22.75
CA VAL A 57 -3.42 3.38 -23.29
C VAL A 57 -3.95 4.71 -22.80
N TYR A 58 -4.18 5.66 -23.71
CA TYR A 58 -4.54 7.01 -23.35
C TYR A 58 -6.06 7.18 -23.19
N TYR A 59 -6.47 7.53 -21.99
CA TYR A 59 -7.79 8.03 -21.65
C TYR A 59 -7.91 9.52 -21.98
N GLU A 60 -9.14 10.08 -21.94
CA GLU A 60 -9.47 11.43 -22.38
C GLU A 60 -8.99 11.69 -23.82
N SER A 61 -9.16 10.67 -24.67
CA SER A 61 -8.76 10.59 -26.07
C SER A 61 -9.96 10.26 -26.97
N GLU A 62 -9.76 10.23 -28.29
CA GLU A 62 -10.81 9.78 -29.23
C GLU A 62 -11.21 8.32 -29.01
N GLU A 63 -10.26 7.44 -28.63
CA GLU A 63 -10.52 6.02 -28.39
C GLU A 63 -11.23 5.80 -27.03
N LEU A 64 -10.82 6.53 -25.98
CA LEU A 64 -11.36 6.45 -24.61
C LEU A 64 -11.73 7.85 -24.12
N PRO A 65 -12.91 8.41 -24.51
CA PRO A 65 -13.29 9.79 -24.23
C PRO A 65 -13.81 10.01 -22.79
N TYR A 66 -13.21 9.37 -21.81
CA TYR A 66 -13.55 9.47 -20.39
C TYR A 66 -12.28 9.33 -19.53
N PRO A 67 -12.31 9.78 -18.26
CA PRO A 67 -11.18 9.66 -17.34
C PRO A 67 -10.75 8.21 -17.08
N VAL A 68 -9.50 8.05 -16.65
CA VAL A 68 -8.90 6.74 -16.31
C VAL A 68 -9.82 5.94 -15.38
N LEU A 69 -9.98 4.65 -15.64
CA LEU A 69 -10.76 3.77 -14.77
C LEU A 69 -10.06 3.58 -13.43
N GLY A 70 -10.79 3.85 -12.36
CA GLY A 70 -10.33 3.69 -10.98
C GLY A 70 -10.85 2.42 -10.34
N MET A 71 -9.96 1.65 -9.69
CA MET A 71 -10.33 0.45 -8.91
C MET A 71 -10.99 0.79 -7.56
N SER A 72 -11.04 2.06 -7.19
CA SER A 72 -11.74 2.56 -6.00
C SER A 72 -12.75 3.62 -6.40
N ASP A 73 -13.82 3.77 -5.60
CA ASP A 73 -14.81 4.83 -5.79
C ASP A 73 -14.21 6.24 -5.61
N GLU A 74 -13.14 6.33 -4.80
CA GLU A 74 -12.34 7.55 -4.60
C GLU A 74 -10.89 7.29 -5.01
N MET A 75 -10.45 7.98 -6.05
CA MET A 75 -9.07 7.93 -6.55
C MET A 75 -8.36 9.25 -6.25
N PRO A 76 -7.01 9.28 -6.15
CA PRO A 76 -6.24 10.50 -5.95
C PRO A 76 -6.19 11.40 -7.19
N TYR A 77 -6.91 11.04 -8.25
CA TYR A 77 -7.05 11.78 -9.50
C TYR A 77 -8.46 11.60 -10.05
N LYS A 78 -8.87 12.47 -11.00
CA LYS A 78 -10.16 12.35 -11.68
C LYS A 78 -10.26 10.99 -12.39
N SER A 79 -11.26 10.21 -12.03
CA SER A 79 -11.44 8.85 -12.52
C SER A 79 -12.88 8.52 -12.88
N THR A 80 -13.04 7.50 -13.71
CA THR A 80 -14.32 6.85 -14.00
C THR A 80 -14.44 5.61 -13.12
N ARG A 81 -15.55 5.44 -12.40
CA ARG A 81 -15.81 4.25 -11.60
C ARG A 81 -16.31 3.12 -12.49
N TYR A 82 -15.95 1.89 -12.21
CA TYR A 82 -16.40 0.72 -12.98
C TYR A 82 -17.94 0.59 -13.01
N LYS A 83 -18.63 0.94 -11.91
CA LYS A 83 -20.09 0.93 -11.84
C LYS A 83 -20.78 1.91 -12.79
N ASP A 84 -20.08 2.93 -13.24
CA ASP A 84 -20.60 3.97 -14.13
C ASP A 84 -20.29 3.66 -15.61
N LEU A 85 -19.62 2.54 -15.91
CA LEU A 85 -19.32 2.12 -17.27
C LEU A 85 -20.61 1.78 -18.03
N THR A 86 -20.87 2.52 -19.08
CA THR A 86 -21.89 2.17 -20.05
C THR A 86 -21.42 1.03 -20.97
N ARG A 87 -22.34 0.34 -21.64
CA ARG A 87 -21.98 -0.69 -22.64
C ARG A 87 -21.04 -0.16 -23.75
N LYS A 88 -21.26 1.08 -24.17
CA LYS A 88 -20.39 1.74 -25.17
C LYS A 88 -18.96 1.92 -24.62
N MET A 89 -18.82 2.42 -23.40
CA MET A 89 -17.51 2.63 -22.77
C MET A 89 -16.77 1.30 -22.56
N LEU A 90 -17.49 0.24 -22.18
CA LEU A 90 -16.93 -1.10 -22.06
C LEU A 90 -16.34 -1.60 -23.38
N VAL A 91 -17.09 -1.48 -24.49
CA VAL A 91 -16.59 -1.88 -25.82
C VAL A 91 -15.37 -1.05 -26.25
N GLN A 92 -15.37 0.26 -25.95
CA GLN A 92 -14.22 1.12 -26.23
C GLN A 92 -12.99 0.70 -25.41
N PHE A 93 -13.17 0.42 -24.12
CA PHE A 93 -12.13 -0.09 -23.25
C PHE A 93 -11.51 -1.39 -23.76
N GLU A 94 -12.33 -2.38 -24.05
CA GLU A 94 -11.88 -3.68 -24.56
C GLU A 94 -11.13 -3.55 -25.88
N ARG A 95 -11.64 -2.72 -26.78
CA ARG A 95 -10.99 -2.46 -28.08
C ARG A 95 -9.61 -1.80 -27.91
N ALA A 96 -9.51 -0.76 -27.07
CA ALA A 96 -8.28 -0.03 -26.88
C ALA A 96 -7.19 -0.91 -26.23
N PHE A 97 -7.54 -1.64 -25.16
CA PHE A 97 -6.59 -2.53 -24.48
C PHE A 97 -6.24 -3.76 -25.36
N SER A 98 -7.19 -4.35 -26.10
CA SER A 98 -6.89 -5.45 -27.03
C SER A 98 -5.91 -5.03 -28.11
N LYS A 99 -6.14 -3.88 -28.76
CA LYS A 99 -5.26 -3.32 -29.79
C LYS A 99 -3.84 -3.10 -29.24
N LYS A 100 -3.74 -2.53 -28.02
CA LYS A 100 -2.44 -2.30 -27.38
C LYS A 100 -1.76 -3.61 -27.02
N LEU A 101 -2.50 -4.58 -26.51
CA LEU A 101 -1.98 -5.92 -26.20
C LEU A 101 -1.45 -6.60 -27.46
N GLU A 102 -2.21 -6.61 -28.55
CA GLU A 102 -1.78 -7.19 -29.85
C GLU A 102 -0.50 -6.51 -30.37
N GLU A 103 -0.40 -5.17 -30.27
CA GLU A 103 0.82 -4.43 -30.62
C GLU A 103 2.04 -4.91 -29.82
N VAL A 104 1.88 -5.03 -28.49
CA VAL A 104 2.98 -5.41 -27.59
C VAL A 104 3.36 -6.87 -27.79
N LEU A 105 2.40 -7.78 -27.93
CA LEU A 105 2.66 -9.19 -28.18
C LEU A 105 3.49 -9.40 -29.47
N ALA A 106 3.18 -8.64 -30.54
CA ALA A 106 3.91 -8.72 -31.77
C ALA A 106 5.35 -8.19 -31.69
N ARG A 107 5.61 -7.19 -30.86
CA ARG A 107 6.92 -6.53 -30.74
C ARG A 107 7.81 -7.17 -29.68
N PHE A 108 7.23 -7.48 -28.52
CA PHE A 108 7.95 -7.89 -27.34
C PHE A 108 8.00 -9.39 -27.14
N SER A 109 6.94 -10.13 -27.55
CA SER A 109 6.82 -11.60 -27.37
C SER A 109 7.14 -12.04 -25.94
N PRO A 110 6.30 -11.72 -24.94
CA PRO A 110 6.56 -12.00 -23.55
C PRO A 110 6.54 -13.49 -23.23
N ASP A 111 7.42 -13.93 -22.32
CA ASP A 111 7.44 -15.26 -21.74
C ASP A 111 6.42 -15.37 -20.58
N LEU A 112 6.13 -14.26 -19.92
CA LEU A 112 5.20 -14.15 -18.79
C LEU A 112 4.41 -12.84 -18.88
N ILE A 113 3.10 -12.90 -18.57
CA ILE A 113 2.26 -11.73 -18.38
C ILE A 113 1.88 -11.61 -16.90
N LEU A 114 2.12 -10.43 -16.30
CA LEU A 114 1.75 -10.08 -14.94
C LEU A 114 0.62 -9.06 -14.95
N CYS A 115 -0.55 -9.42 -14.48
CA CYS A 115 -1.70 -8.52 -14.39
C CYS A 115 -1.86 -7.97 -12.97
N HIS A 116 -2.19 -6.68 -12.88
CA HIS A 116 -2.56 -6.05 -11.62
C HIS A 116 -4.07 -5.89 -11.54
N HIS A 117 -4.65 -6.36 -10.43
CA HIS A 117 -6.07 -6.53 -10.11
C HIS A 117 -6.74 -7.74 -10.81
N LEU A 118 -7.50 -8.49 -10.02
CA LEU A 118 -8.31 -9.63 -10.48
C LEU A 118 -9.65 -9.15 -11.03
N TYR A 119 -9.63 -8.35 -12.10
CA TYR A 119 -10.84 -7.73 -12.60
C TYR A 119 -10.91 -7.75 -14.15
N LEU A 120 -11.67 -6.83 -14.73
CA LEU A 120 -12.05 -6.79 -16.14
C LEU A 120 -10.86 -6.90 -17.11
N LEU A 121 -9.77 -6.14 -16.89
CA LEU A 121 -8.61 -6.16 -17.79
C LEU A 121 -7.87 -7.50 -17.72
N THR A 122 -7.68 -8.05 -16.55
CA THR A 122 -7.04 -9.36 -16.35
C THR A 122 -7.86 -10.49 -17.02
N ALA A 123 -9.19 -10.41 -16.93
CA ALA A 123 -10.07 -11.34 -17.63
C ALA A 123 -9.91 -11.23 -19.17
N LEU A 124 -9.85 -10.01 -19.70
CA LEU A 124 -9.61 -9.75 -21.12
C LEU A 124 -8.24 -10.30 -21.57
N VAL A 125 -7.19 -10.07 -20.78
CA VAL A 125 -5.84 -10.57 -21.08
C VAL A 125 -5.83 -12.10 -21.13
N ARG A 126 -6.43 -12.77 -20.14
CA ARG A 126 -6.50 -14.25 -20.12
C ARG A 126 -7.27 -14.82 -21.33
N GLU A 127 -8.31 -14.14 -21.80
CA GLU A 127 -9.05 -14.54 -23.00
C GLU A 127 -8.19 -14.42 -24.25
N LYS A 128 -7.40 -13.35 -24.37
CA LYS A 128 -6.60 -13.05 -25.56
C LYS A 128 -5.27 -13.83 -25.60
N CYS A 129 -4.75 -14.24 -24.44
CA CYS A 129 -3.45 -14.90 -24.30
C CYS A 129 -3.59 -16.31 -23.70
N PRO A 130 -4.29 -17.26 -24.34
CA PRO A 130 -4.53 -18.59 -23.76
C PRO A 130 -3.27 -19.46 -23.65
N HIS A 131 -2.21 -19.14 -24.37
CA HIS A 131 -0.99 -19.96 -24.47
C HIS A 131 0.24 -19.34 -23.78
N ILE A 132 0.12 -18.14 -23.24
CA ILE A 132 1.18 -17.47 -22.49
C ILE A 132 0.82 -17.61 -21.00
N PRO A 133 1.77 -17.92 -20.11
CA PRO A 133 1.55 -17.88 -18.67
C PRO A 133 1.06 -16.50 -18.23
N VAL A 134 -0.07 -16.47 -17.49
CA VAL A 134 -0.64 -15.24 -16.93
C VAL A 134 -0.76 -15.37 -15.43
N PHE A 135 0.03 -14.59 -14.73
CA PHE A 135 -0.05 -14.41 -13.28
C PHE A 135 -0.78 -13.11 -12.95
N ALA A 136 -1.39 -13.04 -11.78
CA ALA A 136 -2.06 -11.81 -11.37
C ALA A 136 -1.89 -11.51 -9.87
N PHE A 137 -1.79 -10.21 -9.56
CA PHE A 137 -1.74 -9.70 -8.18
C PHE A 137 -3.11 -9.17 -7.75
N CYS A 138 -3.58 -9.64 -6.59
CA CYS A 138 -4.73 -9.10 -5.90
C CYS A 138 -4.33 -7.88 -5.07
N HIS A 139 -5.08 -6.77 -5.19
CA HIS A 139 -4.84 -5.53 -4.47
C HIS A 139 -5.97 -5.13 -3.51
N ASN A 140 -6.88 -6.05 -3.17
CA ASN A 140 -8.04 -5.88 -2.31
C ASN A 140 -9.16 -4.99 -2.89
N THR A 141 -8.85 -3.96 -3.68
CA THR A 141 -9.86 -3.11 -4.33
C THR A 141 -10.62 -3.87 -5.42
N ASP A 142 -10.00 -4.83 -6.07
CA ASP A 142 -10.60 -5.76 -7.02
C ASP A 142 -11.65 -6.66 -6.36
N LEU A 143 -11.38 -7.20 -5.16
CA LEU A 143 -12.34 -7.99 -4.40
C LEU A 143 -13.59 -7.15 -4.05
N ARG A 144 -13.39 -5.91 -3.61
CA ARG A 144 -14.49 -4.97 -3.33
C ARG A 144 -15.33 -4.65 -4.57
N GLN A 145 -14.70 -4.49 -5.75
CA GLN A 145 -15.43 -4.29 -7.00
C GLN A 145 -16.29 -5.53 -7.34
N MET A 146 -15.73 -6.74 -7.18
CA MET A 146 -16.46 -7.99 -7.42
C MET A 146 -17.63 -8.20 -6.47
N GLU A 147 -17.54 -7.74 -5.22
CA GLU A 147 -18.62 -7.83 -4.25
C GLU A 147 -19.73 -6.83 -4.50
N LYS A 148 -19.35 -5.60 -4.86
CA LYS A 148 -20.30 -4.46 -4.95
C LYS A 148 -21.01 -4.37 -6.30
N HIS A 149 -20.46 -4.95 -7.36
CA HIS A 149 -20.92 -4.72 -8.73
C HIS A 149 -20.96 -6.01 -9.54
N ASP A 150 -21.96 -6.09 -10.43
CA ASP A 150 -22.16 -7.26 -11.30
C ASP A 150 -21.63 -7.07 -12.72
N LEU A 151 -20.78 -6.03 -12.95
CA LEU A 151 -20.21 -5.74 -14.26
C LEU A 151 -19.40 -6.93 -14.79
N GLU A 152 -19.88 -7.58 -15.85
CA GLU A 152 -19.25 -8.74 -16.50
C GLU A 152 -18.80 -9.85 -15.52
N LYS A 153 -19.44 -9.96 -14.36
CA LYS A 153 -19.02 -10.77 -13.21
C LYS A 153 -18.76 -12.23 -13.56
N GLU A 154 -19.67 -12.89 -14.29
CA GLU A 154 -19.49 -14.28 -14.69
C GLU A 154 -18.31 -14.47 -15.66
N ARG A 155 -18.10 -13.50 -16.57
CA ARG A 155 -16.97 -13.51 -17.50
C ARG A 155 -15.66 -13.31 -16.77
N ILE A 156 -15.62 -12.40 -15.81
CA ILE A 156 -14.45 -12.16 -14.97
C ILE A 156 -14.11 -13.44 -14.21
N ILE A 157 -15.05 -14.03 -13.49
CA ILE A 157 -14.84 -15.27 -12.72
C ILE A 157 -14.27 -16.37 -13.60
N ARG A 158 -14.90 -16.68 -14.76
CA ARG A 158 -14.44 -17.73 -15.67
C ARG A 158 -13.00 -17.55 -16.14
N ASN A 159 -12.56 -16.32 -16.33
CA ASN A 159 -11.21 -16.06 -16.83
C ASN A 159 -10.17 -15.99 -15.70
N ILE A 160 -10.53 -15.46 -14.54
CA ILE A 160 -9.67 -15.52 -13.35
C ILE A 160 -9.40 -16.97 -12.94
N GLN A 161 -10.38 -17.87 -13.03
CA GLN A 161 -10.19 -19.31 -12.78
C GLN A 161 -9.15 -19.98 -13.72
N LYS A 162 -8.94 -19.39 -14.91
CA LYS A 162 -7.97 -19.90 -15.90
C LYS A 162 -6.56 -19.32 -15.72
N LEU A 163 -6.34 -18.39 -14.80
CA LEU A 163 -5.00 -17.88 -14.52
C LEU A 163 -4.09 -19.02 -14.02
N ASP A 164 -2.81 -18.87 -14.29
CA ASP A 164 -1.81 -19.87 -13.91
C ASP A 164 -1.43 -19.73 -12.43
N LYS A 165 -1.23 -18.49 -11.95
CA LYS A 165 -1.04 -18.15 -10.53
C LYS A 165 -1.72 -16.82 -10.16
N ILE A 166 -2.13 -16.74 -8.90
CA ILE A 166 -2.70 -15.55 -8.29
C ILE A 166 -1.95 -15.27 -7.00
N PHE A 167 -1.47 -14.05 -6.84
CA PHE A 167 -0.71 -13.64 -5.67
C PHE A 167 -1.54 -12.70 -4.79
N THR A 168 -1.55 -12.97 -3.50
CA THR A 168 -2.24 -12.16 -2.50
C THR A 168 -1.25 -11.68 -1.43
N PRO A 169 -1.43 -10.48 -0.87
CA PRO A 169 -0.51 -9.96 0.13
C PRO A 169 -0.66 -10.59 1.52
N LYS A 170 -1.80 -11.24 1.81
CA LYS A 170 -2.06 -11.94 3.08
C LYS A 170 -3.08 -13.06 2.94
N GLU A 171 -3.12 -13.98 3.92
CA GLU A 171 -4.00 -15.15 3.89
C GLU A 171 -5.50 -14.78 3.88
N ALA A 172 -5.91 -13.76 4.62
CA ALA A 172 -7.30 -13.31 4.59
C ALA A 172 -7.78 -12.94 3.17
N GLN A 173 -6.94 -12.28 2.37
CA GLN A 173 -7.25 -11.98 0.97
C GLN A 173 -7.21 -13.23 0.09
N ARG A 174 -6.33 -14.19 0.41
CA ARG A 174 -6.32 -15.49 -0.27
C ARG A 174 -7.67 -16.19 -0.10
N GLN A 175 -8.20 -16.24 1.12
CA GLN A 175 -9.51 -16.84 1.39
C GLN A 175 -10.64 -16.11 0.64
N GLU A 176 -10.60 -14.77 0.58
CA GLU A 176 -11.57 -13.99 -0.19
C GLU A 176 -11.49 -14.26 -1.71
N VAL A 177 -10.29 -14.40 -2.26
CA VAL A 177 -10.11 -14.81 -3.67
C VAL A 177 -10.73 -16.18 -3.92
N LEU A 178 -10.49 -17.14 -3.04
CA LEU A 178 -11.08 -18.48 -3.14
C LEU A 178 -12.61 -18.43 -3.09
N ARG A 179 -13.15 -17.63 -2.17
CA ARG A 179 -14.61 -17.47 -1.98
C ARG A 179 -15.28 -16.81 -3.19
N LEU A 180 -14.72 -15.71 -3.69
CA LEU A 180 -15.34 -14.88 -4.73
C LEU A 180 -15.20 -15.47 -6.13
N TYR A 181 -14.07 -16.08 -6.44
CA TYR A 181 -13.79 -16.54 -7.79
C TYR A 181 -13.87 -18.06 -7.94
N GLY A 182 -13.88 -18.83 -6.84
CA GLY A 182 -13.92 -20.29 -6.90
C GLY A 182 -12.73 -20.91 -7.65
N VAL A 183 -11.55 -20.30 -7.52
CA VAL A 183 -10.30 -20.78 -8.15
C VAL A 183 -9.73 -21.97 -7.40
N ASN A 184 -8.91 -22.80 -8.07
CA ASN A 184 -8.16 -23.87 -7.41
C ASN A 184 -7.22 -23.27 -6.34
N PRO A 185 -7.29 -23.71 -5.07
CA PRO A 185 -6.45 -23.22 -3.97
C PRO A 185 -4.94 -23.27 -4.22
N GLU A 186 -4.46 -24.24 -5.01
CA GLU A 186 -3.04 -24.38 -5.38
C GLU A 186 -2.54 -23.26 -6.29
N LYS A 187 -3.44 -22.55 -6.96
CA LYS A 187 -3.11 -21.41 -7.81
C LYS A 187 -2.99 -20.11 -7.02
N VAL A 188 -3.54 -20.02 -5.81
CA VAL A 188 -3.57 -18.80 -5.01
C VAL A 188 -2.51 -18.86 -3.93
N VAL A 189 -1.54 -17.97 -4.00
CA VAL A 189 -0.36 -17.93 -3.15
C VAL A 189 -0.33 -16.68 -2.31
N ASN A 190 -0.18 -16.81 -1.01
CA ASN A 190 0.16 -15.68 -0.14
C ASN A 190 1.65 -15.35 -0.34
N ILE A 191 1.92 -14.21 -0.98
CA ILE A 191 3.28 -13.81 -1.34
C ILE A 191 3.85 -12.72 -0.43
N GLY A 192 2.98 -12.06 0.34
CA GLY A 192 3.36 -10.91 1.15
C GLY A 192 3.33 -9.59 0.35
N ILE A 193 4.00 -8.59 0.91
CA ILE A 193 4.21 -7.28 0.31
C ILE A 193 5.65 -6.85 0.57
N GLY A 194 6.30 -6.28 -0.44
CA GLY A 194 7.71 -5.91 -0.37
C GLY A 194 7.95 -4.52 0.21
N TYR A 195 9.18 -4.29 0.66
CA TYR A 195 9.72 -2.96 0.96
C TYR A 195 10.98 -2.72 0.13
N ASN A 196 11.34 -1.46 -0.09
CA ASN A 196 12.55 -1.10 -0.82
C ASN A 196 13.77 -1.16 0.12
N SER A 197 14.52 -2.25 0.05
CA SER A 197 15.70 -2.50 0.90
C SER A 197 16.93 -1.66 0.53
N GLU A 198 16.93 -1.00 -0.62
CA GLU A 198 18.01 -0.08 -1.01
C GLU A 198 17.86 1.30 -0.35
N LEU A 199 16.61 1.74 -0.19
CA LEU A 199 16.27 3.04 0.40
C LEU A 199 16.03 2.96 1.91
N LEU A 200 15.53 1.81 2.37
CA LEU A 200 15.10 1.61 3.75
C LEU A 200 16.07 0.67 4.48
N GLY A 201 16.65 1.16 5.51
CA GLY A 201 17.55 0.41 6.38
C GLY A 201 17.81 1.18 7.66
N LEU A 202 18.63 0.60 8.53
CA LEU A 202 19.08 1.34 9.69
C LEU A 202 20.02 2.47 9.20
N PRO A 203 19.77 3.70 9.66
CA PRO A 203 20.64 4.80 9.32
C PRO A 203 22.08 4.49 9.77
N THR A 204 23.04 4.80 8.92
CA THR A 204 24.48 4.77 9.26
C THR A 204 24.85 5.93 10.20
N GLY A 205 23.86 6.41 10.95
CA GLY A 205 23.84 7.73 11.55
C GLY A 205 24.68 7.90 12.81
N ASP A 206 24.99 9.16 13.06
CA ASP A 206 25.90 9.70 14.08
C ASP A 206 25.35 9.64 15.52
N VAL A 207 24.12 9.22 15.71
CA VAL A 207 23.45 9.18 17.03
C VAL A 207 22.86 7.81 17.26
N VAL A 208 23.35 7.16 18.29
CA VAL A 208 22.72 5.95 18.83
C VAL A 208 21.64 6.43 19.81
N SER A 209 20.39 6.02 19.60
CA SER A 209 19.34 6.29 20.59
C SER A 209 19.79 5.75 21.95
N PRO A 210 19.25 6.23 23.07
CA PRO A 210 19.54 5.66 24.41
C PRO A 210 19.36 4.14 24.48
N ARG A 211 18.75 3.55 23.48
CA ARG A 211 18.40 2.12 23.34
C ARG A 211 19.29 1.37 22.32
N GLY A 212 20.37 1.98 21.84
CA GLY A 212 21.37 1.31 20.97
C GLY A 212 21.02 1.21 19.49
N ILE A 213 19.90 1.79 19.03
CA ILE A 213 19.54 1.82 17.60
C ILE A 213 20.03 3.13 16.97
N PRO A 214 20.78 3.07 15.85
CA PRO A 214 21.17 4.28 15.12
C PRO A 214 19.94 5.08 14.71
N ARG A 215 20.00 6.40 14.85
CA ARG A 215 18.96 7.35 14.45
C ARG A 215 19.58 8.51 13.69
N ARG A 216 18.81 9.04 12.74
CA ARG A 216 19.16 10.31 12.08
C ARG A 216 19.14 11.43 13.10
N ARG A 217 20.22 12.21 13.16
CA ARG A 217 20.40 13.28 14.14
C ARG A 217 19.54 14.51 13.84
N GLU A 218 19.37 14.83 12.56
CA GLU A 218 18.72 16.06 12.09
C GLU A 218 17.95 15.81 10.82
N ILE A 219 16.79 16.47 10.68
CA ILE A 219 16.03 16.55 9.43
C ILE A 219 15.82 18.02 9.10
N ARG A 220 16.06 18.36 7.83
CA ARG A 220 15.70 19.66 7.26
C ARG A 220 14.54 19.47 6.29
N THR A 221 13.43 20.17 6.54
CA THR A 221 12.27 20.16 5.64
C THR A 221 12.54 20.99 4.39
N ALA A 222 11.73 20.80 3.34
CA ALA A 222 11.78 21.62 2.14
C ALA A 222 11.52 23.11 2.41
N SER A 223 10.76 23.44 3.48
CA SER A 223 10.54 24.82 3.96
C SER A 223 11.73 25.41 4.71
N GLY A 224 12.78 24.62 4.96
CA GLY A 224 14.00 25.05 5.67
C GLY A 224 13.92 24.88 7.20
N GLU A 225 12.83 24.35 7.74
CA GLU A 225 12.72 24.04 9.17
C GLU A 225 13.64 22.87 9.53
N ILE A 226 14.29 22.96 10.69
CA ILE A 226 15.25 21.96 11.14
C ILE A 226 14.72 21.30 12.42
N PHE A 227 14.62 19.99 12.40
CA PHE A 227 14.30 19.18 13.57
C PHE A 227 15.55 18.38 13.99
N THR A 228 15.94 18.56 15.24
CA THR A 228 17.07 17.83 15.83
C THR A 228 16.53 16.79 16.82
N LYS A 229 17.28 15.67 16.95
CA LYS A 229 16.97 14.64 17.94
C LYS A 229 17.20 15.17 19.35
N GLU A 230 16.19 15.01 20.21
CA GLU A 230 16.17 15.44 21.59
C GLU A 230 16.01 14.24 22.52
N GLU A 231 15.93 14.48 23.84
CA GLU A 231 15.56 13.44 24.81
C GLU A 231 14.09 13.00 24.67
N ALA A 232 13.25 13.89 24.12
CA ALA A 232 11.85 13.58 23.83
C ALA A 232 11.73 12.47 22.78
N GLN A 233 10.71 11.61 22.93
CA GLN A 233 10.43 10.58 21.93
C GLN A 233 9.73 11.17 20.70
N ASP A 234 10.25 10.84 19.54
CA ASP A 234 9.71 11.25 18.26
C ASP A 234 8.72 10.20 17.77
N LEU A 235 7.44 10.54 17.81
CA LEU A 235 6.33 9.73 17.33
C LEU A 235 6.00 10.14 15.89
N LEU A 236 5.79 9.17 15.01
CA LEU A 236 5.50 9.39 13.59
C LEU A 236 4.17 8.75 13.21
N PHE A 237 3.35 9.49 12.49
CA PHE A 237 2.22 8.99 11.70
C PHE A 237 2.46 9.33 10.23
N ALA A 238 2.26 8.35 9.34
CA ALA A 238 2.28 8.58 7.89
C ALA A 238 1.08 7.91 7.22
N GLY A 239 0.22 8.70 6.59
CA GLY A 239 -0.99 8.23 5.93
C GLY A 239 -2.01 9.32 5.64
N LYS A 240 -3.19 8.96 5.12
CA LYS A 240 -4.30 9.90 4.94
C LYS A 240 -4.73 10.45 6.30
N LEU A 241 -4.81 11.77 6.44
CA LEU A 241 -5.21 12.43 7.69
C LEU A 241 -6.74 12.40 7.86
N GLY A 242 -7.28 11.27 8.32
CA GLY A 242 -8.72 11.11 8.44
C GLY A 242 -9.16 10.00 9.38
N GLU A 243 -10.48 9.89 9.56
CA GLU A 243 -11.12 8.96 10.49
C GLU A 243 -10.75 7.50 10.22
N LYS A 244 -10.78 7.07 8.95
CA LYS A 244 -10.44 5.68 8.57
C LYS A 244 -9.02 5.25 8.93
N LYS A 245 -8.12 6.21 9.12
CA LYS A 245 -6.75 5.99 9.59
C LYS A 245 -6.59 6.21 11.10
N GLY A 246 -7.70 6.38 11.82
CA GLY A 246 -7.73 6.51 13.26
C GLY A 246 -7.09 7.79 13.81
N VAL A 247 -6.97 8.84 12.97
CA VAL A 247 -6.26 10.08 13.34
C VAL A 247 -6.90 10.77 14.55
N PHE A 248 -8.23 10.82 14.61
CA PHE A 248 -8.92 11.44 15.75
C PHE A 248 -8.67 10.69 17.06
N SER A 249 -8.74 9.36 17.02
CA SER A 249 -8.44 8.51 18.18
C SER A 249 -6.98 8.61 18.59
N LEU A 250 -6.04 8.70 17.62
CA LEU A 250 -4.63 8.93 17.90
C LEU A 250 -4.39 10.22 18.68
N LEU A 251 -4.95 11.33 18.20
CA LEU A 251 -4.79 12.63 18.85
C LEU A 251 -5.37 12.64 20.28
N ARG A 252 -6.55 12.05 20.49
CA ARG A 252 -7.19 11.95 21.81
C ARG A 252 -6.42 11.03 22.76
N SER A 253 -5.92 9.90 22.28
CA SER A 253 -5.14 8.96 23.11
C SER A 253 -3.81 9.59 23.56
N LEU A 254 -3.13 10.33 22.68
CA LEU A 254 -1.91 11.07 23.05
C LEU A 254 -2.19 12.24 24.00
N GLU A 255 -3.33 12.91 23.85
CA GLU A 255 -3.75 13.96 24.81
C GLU A 255 -4.02 13.35 26.19
N ALA A 256 -4.67 12.19 26.26
CA ALA A 256 -4.88 11.49 27.53
C ALA A 256 -3.54 11.11 28.21
N LEU A 257 -2.54 10.65 27.44
CA LEU A 257 -1.18 10.41 27.95
C LEU A 257 -0.54 11.69 28.49
N SER A 258 -0.64 12.80 27.76
CA SER A 258 -0.10 14.09 28.17
C SER A 258 -0.73 14.60 29.45
N GLN A 259 -2.07 14.48 29.59
CA GLN A 259 -2.81 14.85 30.80
C GLN A 259 -2.45 14.00 32.02
N LYS A 260 -2.06 12.73 31.84
CA LYS A 260 -1.51 11.84 32.85
C LYS A 260 -0.05 12.16 33.24
N GLY A 261 0.51 13.25 32.71
CA GLY A 261 1.85 13.74 33.05
C GLY A 261 2.98 13.25 32.10
N ARG A 262 2.67 12.43 31.11
CA ARG A 262 3.66 12.00 30.14
C ARG A 262 3.79 13.03 29.01
N LYS A 263 4.77 13.94 29.12
CA LYS A 263 4.94 15.08 28.21
C LYS A 263 6.22 15.03 27.36
N ASN A 264 7.08 14.02 27.57
CA ASN A 264 8.37 13.93 26.91
C ASN A 264 8.26 13.22 25.53
N PHE A 265 7.38 13.72 24.68
CA PHE A 265 7.21 13.27 23.29
C PHE A 265 6.71 14.39 22.38
N ARG A 266 6.88 14.24 21.09
CA ARG A 266 6.31 15.09 20.03
C ARG A 266 5.80 14.22 18.90
N LEU A 267 4.77 14.67 18.17
CA LEU A 267 4.14 13.94 17.09
C LEU A 267 4.41 14.62 15.74
N PHE A 268 4.94 13.85 14.80
CA PHE A 268 5.07 14.23 13.40
C PHE A 268 3.99 13.54 12.58
N MET A 269 3.24 14.33 11.80
CA MET A 269 2.14 13.85 10.98
C MET A 269 2.41 14.12 9.51
N ILE A 270 2.59 13.04 8.75
CA ILE A 270 2.87 13.09 7.31
C ILE A 270 1.65 12.57 6.55
N GLY A 271 1.21 13.35 5.59
CA GLY A 271 0.07 13.06 4.75
C GLY A 271 -0.86 14.23 4.56
N ASP A 272 -1.94 13.98 3.82
CA ASP A 272 -2.99 14.98 3.55
C ASP A 272 -4.35 14.28 3.50
N ASN A 273 -5.42 15.05 3.37
CA ASN A 273 -6.77 14.56 3.15
C ASN A 273 -7.44 15.37 2.03
N GLY A 274 -7.99 14.65 1.04
CA GLY A 274 -8.74 15.26 -0.04
C GLY A 274 -10.13 15.81 0.39
N ASN A 275 -10.63 15.40 1.57
CA ASN A 275 -11.83 15.96 2.17
C ASN A 275 -11.45 17.14 3.06
N GLN A 276 -11.82 18.35 2.64
CA GLN A 276 -11.46 19.59 3.32
C GLN A 276 -12.08 19.71 4.73
N GLU A 277 -13.34 19.29 4.90
CA GLU A 277 -14.03 19.33 6.19
C GLU A 277 -13.34 18.41 7.22
N GLU A 278 -13.02 17.19 6.81
CA GLU A 278 -12.31 16.25 7.67
C GLU A 278 -10.90 16.74 8.03
N LYS A 279 -10.20 17.32 7.06
CA LYS A 279 -8.89 17.96 7.28
C LYS A 279 -8.97 19.08 8.32
N GLU A 280 -9.93 19.99 8.16
CA GLU A 280 -10.14 21.09 9.10
C GLU A 280 -10.49 20.60 10.51
N ALA A 281 -11.30 19.52 10.62
CA ALA A 281 -11.63 18.91 11.90
C ALA A 281 -10.39 18.30 12.60
N VAL A 282 -9.49 17.64 11.84
CA VAL A 282 -8.21 17.13 12.37
C VAL A 282 -7.34 18.27 12.91
N TYR A 283 -7.17 19.35 12.14
CA TYR A 283 -6.38 20.51 12.57
C TYR A 283 -7.02 21.22 13.77
N ALA A 284 -8.35 21.30 13.82
CA ALA A 284 -9.06 21.89 14.97
C ALA A 284 -8.82 21.09 16.26
N LEU A 285 -8.92 19.76 16.19
CA LEU A 285 -8.62 18.87 17.31
C LEU A 285 -7.16 19.00 17.74
N ALA A 286 -6.23 18.99 16.81
CA ALA A 286 -4.80 19.11 17.10
C ALA A 286 -4.45 20.40 17.85
N LYS A 287 -5.12 21.51 17.56
CA LYS A 287 -4.94 22.78 18.29
C LYS A 287 -5.36 22.72 19.76
N THR A 288 -6.19 21.77 20.15
CA THR A 288 -6.60 21.59 21.56
C THR A 288 -5.66 20.68 22.34
N CYS A 289 -4.74 20.01 21.68
CA CYS A 289 -3.78 19.10 22.30
C CYS A 289 -2.67 19.87 23.03
N SER A 290 -2.22 19.31 24.17
CA SER A 290 -1.24 19.93 25.06
C SER A 290 0.22 19.50 24.80
N TYR A 291 0.48 18.76 23.72
CA TYR A 291 1.80 18.28 23.29
C TYR A 291 2.15 18.79 21.88
N PRO A 292 3.44 18.83 21.51
CA PRO A 292 3.85 19.33 20.20
C PRO A 292 3.38 18.42 19.05
N ILE A 293 2.72 19.00 18.03
CA ILE A 293 2.27 18.33 16.82
C ILE A 293 2.77 19.11 15.62
N TYR A 294 3.44 18.40 14.68
CA TYR A 294 3.98 18.98 13.45
C TYR A 294 3.34 18.33 12.24
N PHE A 295 2.62 19.09 11.44
CA PHE A 295 2.04 18.68 10.18
C PHE A 295 3.00 18.97 9.03
N LEU A 296 3.50 17.94 8.38
CA LEU A 296 4.52 18.03 7.36
C LEU A 296 3.96 18.01 5.93
N GLY A 297 2.62 17.83 5.81
CA GLY A 297 1.97 17.68 4.52
C GLY A 297 2.28 16.34 3.86
N ARG A 298 1.94 16.26 2.58
CA ARG A 298 2.26 15.07 1.77
C ARG A 298 3.72 15.15 1.33
N LEU A 299 4.46 14.09 1.58
CA LEU A 299 5.84 13.91 1.15
C LEU A 299 5.92 12.84 0.05
N ASP A 300 6.88 12.97 -0.85
CA ASP A 300 7.25 11.91 -1.76
C ASP A 300 8.01 10.80 -0.99
N TYR A 301 8.06 9.61 -1.58
CA TYR A 301 8.63 8.44 -0.90
C TYR A 301 10.07 8.66 -0.41
N ALA A 302 10.92 9.26 -1.23
CA ALA A 302 12.31 9.55 -0.87
C ALA A 302 12.44 10.53 0.31
N ASP A 303 11.49 11.48 0.44
CA ASP A 303 11.46 12.45 1.54
C ASP A 303 10.85 11.88 2.82
N LEU A 304 10.09 10.77 2.73
CA LEU A 304 9.50 10.09 3.87
C LEU A 304 10.53 9.22 4.62
N VAL A 305 11.47 8.61 3.92
CA VAL A 305 12.50 7.72 4.50
C VAL A 305 13.27 8.38 5.65
N PRO A 306 13.79 9.63 5.52
CA PRO A 306 14.45 10.32 6.63
C PRO A 306 13.61 10.43 7.91
N TRP A 307 12.27 10.51 7.80
CA TRP A 307 11.38 10.57 8.95
C TRP A 307 11.25 9.24 9.66
N TYR A 308 11.24 8.11 8.93
CA TYR A 308 11.33 6.79 9.55
C TYR A 308 12.65 6.62 10.29
N GLU A 309 13.77 7.07 9.72
CA GLU A 309 15.10 7.01 10.36
C GLU A 309 15.22 7.91 11.58
N PHE A 310 14.48 9.02 11.61
CA PHE A 310 14.49 9.99 12.71
C PHE A 310 13.62 9.55 13.88
N SER A 311 12.48 8.90 13.62
CA SER A 311 11.47 8.60 14.62
C SER A 311 11.82 7.41 15.52
N ASP A 312 11.17 7.31 16.68
CA ASP A 312 11.33 6.21 17.65
C ASP A 312 10.16 5.23 17.57
N CYS A 313 8.95 5.73 17.34
CA CYS A 313 7.73 4.95 17.27
C CYS A 313 6.88 5.40 16.08
N PHE A 314 6.37 4.44 15.36
CA PHE A 314 5.41 4.66 14.28
C PHE A 314 4.01 4.27 14.74
N LEU A 315 3.03 5.15 14.54
CA LEU A 315 1.68 4.97 15.06
C LEU A 315 0.67 4.94 13.90
N LEU A 316 0.01 3.80 13.68
CA LEU A 316 -1.00 3.65 12.64
C LEU A 316 -2.26 2.94 13.16
N PRO A 317 -3.13 3.61 13.92
CA PRO A 317 -4.35 3.02 14.46
C PRO A 317 -5.49 2.99 13.42
N SER A 318 -5.20 2.52 12.21
CA SER A 318 -6.17 2.44 11.10
C SER A 318 -7.32 1.51 11.41
N PHE A 319 -8.54 1.90 11.02
CA PHE A 319 -9.73 1.05 11.09
C PHE A 319 -9.92 0.18 9.85
N PHE A 320 -9.23 0.51 8.78
CA PHE A 320 -9.25 -0.24 7.53
C PHE A 320 -7.91 -0.11 6.80
N ASP A 321 -7.25 -1.23 6.58
CA ASP A 321 -6.05 -1.35 5.76
C ASP A 321 -5.90 -2.78 5.22
N ALA A 322 -5.09 -2.96 4.17
CA ALA A 322 -4.63 -4.28 3.75
C ALA A 322 -3.40 -4.68 4.61
N VAL A 323 -2.22 -4.77 4.01
CA VAL A 323 -0.94 -4.77 4.72
C VAL A 323 -0.35 -3.37 4.53
N PRO A 324 -0.23 -2.55 5.59
CA PRO A 324 0.25 -1.18 5.44
C PRO A 324 1.76 -1.17 5.16
N MET A 325 2.14 -0.74 3.96
CA MET A 325 3.56 -0.63 3.56
C MET A 325 4.35 0.26 4.51
N THR A 326 3.76 1.37 4.94
CA THR A 326 4.37 2.30 5.89
C THR A 326 4.78 1.66 7.22
N VAL A 327 4.10 0.59 7.65
CA VAL A 327 4.48 -0.20 8.83
C VAL A 327 5.73 -1.02 8.53
N ILE A 328 5.77 -1.73 7.39
CA ILE A 328 6.94 -2.53 6.98
C ILE A 328 8.16 -1.62 6.81
N GLU A 329 8.00 -0.50 6.14
CA GLU A 329 9.03 0.52 5.92
C GLU A 329 9.58 1.07 7.23
N SER A 330 8.69 1.42 8.14
CA SER A 330 9.05 1.93 9.46
C SER A 330 9.79 0.89 10.31
N LEU A 331 9.37 -0.37 10.27
CA LEU A 331 10.07 -1.49 10.91
C LEU A 331 11.47 -1.71 10.32
N ALA A 332 11.63 -1.60 8.98
CA ALA A 332 12.93 -1.70 8.31
C ALA A 332 13.91 -0.62 8.80
N CYS A 333 13.41 0.57 9.13
CA CYS A 333 14.19 1.66 9.74
C CYS A 333 14.35 1.52 11.28
N GLY A 334 13.93 0.39 11.87
CA GLY A 334 14.13 0.08 13.30
C GLY A 334 13.14 0.75 14.25
N ASN A 335 12.00 1.26 13.77
CA ASN A 335 10.96 1.81 14.64
C ASN A 335 10.20 0.71 15.39
N LYS A 336 9.69 1.07 16.55
CA LYS A 336 8.61 0.34 17.20
C LYS A 336 7.28 0.79 16.58
N VAL A 337 6.30 -0.09 16.50
CA VAL A 337 5.05 0.19 15.83
C VAL A 337 3.86 -0.04 16.75
N VAL A 338 2.90 0.90 16.76
CA VAL A 338 1.55 0.68 17.31
C VAL A 338 0.57 0.57 16.15
N LEU A 339 -0.14 -0.54 16.07
CA LEU A 339 -0.99 -0.90 14.92
C LEU A 339 -2.30 -1.50 15.41
N THR A 340 -3.42 -1.17 14.76
CA THR A 340 -4.69 -1.85 15.00
C THR A 340 -4.61 -3.30 14.52
N ALA A 341 -5.11 -4.25 15.31
CA ALA A 341 -5.23 -5.66 14.99
C ALA A 341 -6.33 -5.89 13.94
N LEU A 342 -6.07 -5.45 12.71
CA LEU A 342 -6.95 -5.72 11.59
C LEU A 342 -6.84 -7.19 11.19
N GLU A 343 -7.92 -7.72 10.61
CA GLU A 343 -8.03 -9.12 10.22
C GLU A 343 -6.82 -9.61 9.39
N GLY A 344 -6.16 -10.65 9.88
CA GLY A 344 -4.99 -11.28 9.27
C GLY A 344 -3.69 -10.48 9.36
N LEU A 345 -3.62 -9.33 10.08
CA LEU A 345 -2.36 -8.60 10.24
C LEU A 345 -1.46 -9.20 11.33
N GLU A 346 -2.05 -9.66 12.44
CA GLU A 346 -1.27 -10.31 13.51
C GLU A 346 -0.61 -11.58 12.98
N GLU A 347 -1.35 -12.41 12.26
CA GLU A 347 -0.84 -13.62 11.61
C GLU A 347 0.25 -13.27 10.60
N PHE A 348 0.01 -12.28 9.72
CA PHE A 348 0.99 -11.85 8.73
C PHE A 348 2.32 -11.45 9.37
N PHE A 349 2.29 -10.61 10.42
CA PHE A 349 3.51 -10.17 11.06
C PHE A 349 4.17 -11.25 11.91
N SER A 350 3.39 -12.12 12.56
CA SER A 350 3.95 -13.25 13.32
C SER A 350 4.65 -14.28 12.43
N GLU A 351 4.16 -14.50 11.22
CA GLU A 351 4.76 -15.42 10.24
C GLU A 351 6.00 -14.83 9.57
N ASN A 352 5.95 -13.55 9.18
CA ASN A 352 7.00 -12.93 8.37
C ASN A 352 8.05 -12.17 9.22
N LEU A 353 7.65 -11.61 10.34
CA LEU A 353 8.49 -10.79 11.25
C LEU A 353 8.23 -11.12 12.73
N PRO A 354 8.45 -12.36 13.18
CA PRO A 354 8.05 -12.82 14.52
C PRO A 354 8.71 -12.06 15.68
N THR A 355 9.79 -11.33 15.42
CA THR A 355 10.50 -10.53 16.44
C THR A 355 10.26 -9.03 16.31
N ALA A 356 9.37 -8.61 15.42
CA ALA A 356 9.09 -7.19 15.22
C ALA A 356 8.42 -6.56 16.45
N PRO A 357 8.82 -5.35 16.86
CA PRO A 357 8.27 -4.66 18.02
C PRO A 357 6.93 -4.00 17.66
N ILE A 358 5.92 -4.81 17.43
CA ILE A 358 4.57 -4.35 17.10
C ILE A 358 3.67 -4.49 18.32
N TYR A 359 2.98 -3.40 18.68
CA TYR A 359 2.03 -3.29 19.75
C TYR A 359 0.63 -3.21 19.14
N PHE A 360 -0.06 -4.33 19.12
CA PHE A 360 -1.39 -4.41 18.54
C PHE A 360 -2.46 -3.83 19.46
N VAL A 361 -3.38 -3.07 18.85
CA VAL A 361 -4.59 -2.54 19.52
C VAL A 361 -5.79 -3.27 18.95
N GLU A 362 -6.59 -3.89 19.81
CA GLU A 362 -7.80 -4.60 19.41
C GLU A 362 -8.74 -3.67 18.63
N LEU A 363 -9.17 -4.15 17.44
CA LEU A 363 -10.08 -3.41 16.58
C LEU A 363 -11.43 -3.19 17.28
N PRO A 364 -11.98 -1.97 17.30
CA PRO A 364 -13.29 -1.73 17.88
C PRO A 364 -14.40 -2.37 17.03
N PRO A 365 -15.57 -2.68 17.60
CA PRO A 365 -16.73 -3.14 16.88
C PRO A 365 -17.09 -2.21 15.71
N ARG A 366 -17.44 -2.81 14.57
CA ARG A 366 -17.74 -2.11 13.32
C ARG A 366 -19.24 -2.18 13.00
N LYS A 367 -19.77 -1.12 12.43
CA LYS A 367 -21.11 -1.05 11.85
C LYS A 367 -21.15 -1.77 10.48
N ASN A 368 -20.07 -1.62 9.71
CA ASN A 368 -19.84 -2.30 8.43
C ASN A 368 -18.32 -2.45 8.19
N ALA A 369 -17.91 -2.76 6.96
CA ALA A 369 -16.50 -3.07 6.65
C ALA A 369 -15.49 -1.97 7.03
N ASP A 370 -15.90 -0.70 7.00
CA ASP A 370 -15.00 0.47 7.15
C ASP A 370 -15.55 1.59 8.06
N GLU A 371 -16.68 1.37 8.74
CA GLU A 371 -17.26 2.30 9.72
C GLU A 371 -17.28 1.68 11.12
N ILE A 372 -16.71 2.41 12.08
CA ILE A 372 -16.68 2.03 13.49
C ILE A 372 -17.97 2.46 14.19
N LEU A 373 -18.40 1.70 15.19
CA LEU A 373 -19.44 2.13 16.11
C LEU A 373 -18.88 3.23 17.01
N GLU A 374 -19.45 4.44 16.95
CA GLU A 374 -18.96 5.61 17.69
C GLU A 374 -18.90 5.37 19.20
N GLU A 375 -19.85 4.61 19.76
CA GLU A 375 -19.88 4.23 21.17
C GLU A 375 -18.70 3.33 21.60
N ALA A 376 -18.00 2.70 20.64
CA ALA A 376 -16.83 1.86 20.91
C ALA A 376 -15.51 2.64 20.89
N LEU A 377 -15.49 3.86 20.36
CA LEU A 377 -14.27 4.68 20.25
C LEU A 377 -13.61 4.99 21.61
N PRO A 378 -14.33 5.35 22.68
CA PRO A 378 -13.67 5.62 23.97
C PRO A 378 -12.88 4.42 24.53
N ILE A 379 -13.40 3.20 24.37
CA ILE A 379 -12.71 1.97 24.78
C ILE A 379 -11.49 1.71 23.91
N PHE A 380 -11.62 1.92 22.60
CA PHE A 380 -10.50 1.81 21.68
C PHE A 380 -9.39 2.83 21.98
N GLU A 381 -9.76 4.08 22.27
CA GLU A 381 -8.82 5.16 22.61
C GLU A 381 -8.06 4.86 23.91
N GLU A 382 -8.73 4.27 24.92
CA GLU A 382 -8.07 3.80 26.14
C GLU A 382 -7.07 2.66 25.89
N ARG A 383 -7.43 1.69 25.01
CA ARG A 383 -6.54 0.60 24.60
C ARG A 383 -5.36 1.14 23.80
N LEU A 384 -5.60 2.06 22.87
CA LEU A 384 -4.57 2.70 22.06
C LEU A 384 -3.59 3.47 22.94
N GLU A 385 -4.08 4.27 23.88
CA GLU A 385 -3.25 4.96 24.89
C GLU A 385 -2.31 3.99 25.63
N LYS A 386 -2.84 2.86 26.11
CA LYS A 386 -2.05 1.84 26.83
C LYS A 386 -0.96 1.24 25.93
N GLN A 387 -1.28 0.91 24.69
CA GLN A 387 -0.32 0.32 23.74
C GLN A 387 0.76 1.33 23.34
N ILE A 388 0.40 2.61 23.16
CA ILE A 388 1.37 3.68 22.91
C ILE A 388 2.32 3.80 24.12
N ALA A 389 1.79 3.82 25.34
CA ALA A 389 2.61 3.87 26.56
C ALA A 389 3.58 2.69 26.67
N LEU A 390 3.11 1.47 26.43
CA LEU A 390 3.95 0.26 26.41
C LEU A 390 5.01 0.34 25.32
N CYS A 391 4.66 0.77 24.13
CA CYS A 391 5.58 0.98 23.03
C CYS A 391 6.67 2.00 23.39
N MET A 392 6.29 3.12 23.99
CA MET A 392 7.23 4.15 24.41
C MET A 392 8.18 3.66 25.52
N ASP A 393 7.71 2.85 26.46
CA ASP A 393 8.49 2.35 27.61
C ASP A 393 9.37 1.16 27.29
N SER A 394 9.07 0.43 26.21
CA SER A 394 9.82 -0.77 25.88
C SER A 394 11.26 -0.48 25.52
N GLU A 395 12.17 -1.24 26.10
CA GLU A 395 13.58 -1.30 25.70
C GLU A 395 13.73 -2.30 24.55
N TYR A 396 13.47 -1.84 23.33
CA TYR A 396 13.73 -2.66 22.14
C TYR A 396 15.07 -2.27 21.53
N SER A 397 16.01 -3.19 21.54
CA SER A 397 17.40 -2.96 21.07
C SER A 397 17.85 -3.92 19.97
N LYS A 398 16.94 -4.75 19.45
CA LYS A 398 17.30 -5.75 18.44
C LYS A 398 17.00 -5.26 17.03
N MET A 399 17.94 -5.51 16.12
CA MET A 399 17.67 -5.40 14.68
C MET A 399 16.66 -6.46 14.26
N ILE A 400 15.65 -6.05 13.49
CA ILE A 400 14.69 -6.95 12.89
C ILE A 400 15.33 -7.50 11.60
N SER A 401 15.35 -8.81 11.46
CA SER A 401 15.58 -9.40 10.15
C SER A 401 14.31 -9.25 9.33
N MET A 402 14.35 -8.42 8.29
CA MET A 402 13.21 -8.21 7.40
C MET A 402 12.96 -9.42 6.48
N GLY A 403 13.83 -10.44 6.53
CA GLY A 403 13.67 -11.68 5.78
C GLY A 403 13.44 -11.46 4.27
N ASN A 404 12.52 -12.21 3.70
CA ASN A 404 12.18 -12.16 2.27
C ASN A 404 11.11 -11.10 1.92
N LEU A 405 10.89 -10.10 2.78
CA LEU A 405 9.95 -9.00 2.52
C LEU A 405 10.55 -7.87 1.67
N SER A 406 11.75 -8.02 1.08
CA SER A 406 12.22 -7.10 0.05
C SER A 406 11.45 -7.29 -1.26
N TRP A 407 11.35 -6.23 -2.06
CA TRP A 407 10.75 -6.33 -3.38
C TRP A 407 11.50 -7.34 -4.28
N ASP A 408 12.82 -7.43 -4.16
CA ASP A 408 13.62 -8.41 -4.90
C ASP A 408 13.27 -9.84 -4.50
N GLY A 409 13.12 -10.12 -3.20
CA GLY A 409 12.68 -11.43 -2.72
C GLY A 409 11.25 -11.78 -3.20
N ILE A 410 10.34 -10.79 -3.27
CA ILE A 410 9.00 -10.98 -3.85
C ILE A 410 9.12 -11.29 -5.36
N ALA A 411 9.93 -10.53 -6.09
CA ALA A 411 10.14 -10.74 -7.53
C ALA A 411 10.70 -12.13 -7.84
N GLU A 412 11.75 -12.55 -7.16
CA GLU A 412 12.32 -13.91 -7.28
C GLU A 412 11.28 -15.00 -6.98
N LYS A 413 10.50 -14.83 -5.90
CA LYS A 413 9.46 -15.77 -5.54
C LYS A 413 8.35 -15.87 -6.59
N VAL A 414 7.95 -14.75 -7.23
CA VAL A 414 6.99 -14.77 -8.36
C VAL A 414 7.54 -15.59 -9.51
N LEU A 415 8.79 -15.34 -9.90
CA LEU A 415 9.41 -16.02 -11.05
C LEU A 415 9.61 -17.53 -10.79
N SER A 416 9.89 -17.92 -9.55
CA SER A 416 10.05 -19.34 -9.22
C SER A 416 8.81 -20.20 -9.49
N TYR A 417 7.63 -19.60 -9.57
CA TYR A 417 6.40 -20.33 -9.92
C TYR A 417 6.28 -20.68 -11.40
N LEU A 418 7.11 -20.13 -12.28
CA LEU A 418 7.16 -20.55 -13.69
C LEU A 418 7.74 -21.94 -13.86
N ASP A 419 8.66 -22.36 -12.98
CA ASP A 419 9.28 -23.68 -13.04
C ASP A 419 8.29 -24.82 -12.76
N PHE A 420 7.10 -24.50 -12.29
CA PHE A 420 6.04 -25.47 -11.94
C PHE A 420 4.86 -25.46 -12.94
N LEU A 421 4.95 -24.75 -14.07
CA LEU A 421 3.97 -24.76 -15.15
C LEU A 421 4.37 -25.71 -16.26
#